data_1f297069ac6cfbd84b59ed6d18c60e9b
#
_entry.id   1f297069ac6cfbd84b59ed6d18c60e9b
#
_cell.length_a   1.000
_cell.length_b   1.000
_cell.length_c   1.000
_cell.angle_alpha   90.00
_cell.angle_beta   90.00
_cell.angle_gamma   90.00
#
_symmetry.space_group_name_H-M   'P 1'
#
loop_
_entity.id
_entity.type
_entity.pdbx_description
1 polymer ?
#
loop_
_entity_poly.entity_id
_entity_poly.type
_entity_poly.pdbx_seq_one_letter_code
_entity_poly.pdbx_strand_id
1 'polypeptide(L)'
;MEYFAKEYDVAVIGAGHAGIEAGLASARLGSKTIVFTINLDWIGNMPCNPSIGGTSKGHLVREIDALGGEMGKAADKNEIQSRMLNRGKGPAVHSLRAQIDRREYSKYMKHVLELQENLDVKQAEIVDLSRGKDGLWRLKTRLEAIYSAKCVVLATGTFLGGRVYIGDVSYESGPAGMFPANELSRALYNMKIPLRRFKTGTPSRVNRRSVDFSVLEKQEGDETTTPFSFDTDTPPVNKAACYIAYTNDETKKVILDNIQYSPLYSGKIHGVGPRYCPSFEDKIMHFPDKKRHQLFVEPCGLDTEELYLQGMSSSLPEAVQLKFLRTIKGLEHVEVMRTAYAIEYDCVDPLALKPSLEFLDLDGLFGAGQFNGSSGYEEAAAQGLIAGINAARKAQGKEPFILDRASSYIGTLIDDLVTKGCSDPYRMMTSRSEYRLLLRQDNADMRLTPLGYEIGLVSEEKYQRLLKKQEMIRAERKRIEDTSIPLTDELQQLLVSRGTSPLPRGVKEVELLKRPQITYDDLTPFDVNRPDIPREIFEQVEIELKYEGYIVRQTAQINEMRRLEVKAIPPETDYNKIDGLRLEAREKLSKIRPMNVGQASRISGVSPADISVLLIYLAKEGK
;
A
#
# COMPACT_ATOMS: atom_id res chain seq x y z
N MET A 1 -40.70 1.17 -3.69
CA MET A 1 -41.16 2.08 -2.60
C MET A 1 -40.00 2.31 -1.67
N GLU A 2 -39.63 3.57 -1.50
CA GLU A 2 -38.54 3.94 -0.57
C GLU A 2 -38.94 3.62 0.87
N TYR A 3 -37.97 3.13 1.65
CA TYR A 3 -38.16 2.87 3.06
C TYR A 3 -36.88 3.11 3.85
N PHE A 4 -37.00 3.58 5.09
CA PHE A 4 -35.89 3.71 6.02
C PHE A 4 -35.49 2.33 6.56
N ALA A 5 -34.24 1.96 6.38
CA ALA A 5 -33.75 0.64 6.78
C ALA A 5 -33.11 0.65 8.17
N LYS A 6 -32.06 1.44 8.38
CA LYS A 6 -31.30 1.46 9.65
C LYS A 6 -30.33 2.65 9.70
N GLU A 7 -29.95 3.05 10.92
CA GLU A 7 -28.95 4.09 11.18
C GLU A 7 -27.67 3.52 11.77
N TYR A 8 -26.53 4.11 11.37
CA TYR A 8 -25.19 3.72 11.78
C TYR A 8 -24.36 4.95 12.15
N ASP A 9 -23.24 4.72 12.85
CA ASP A 9 -22.22 5.75 13.05
C ASP A 9 -21.36 5.92 11.80
N VAL A 10 -20.94 4.80 11.20
CA VAL A 10 -20.11 4.78 9.99
C VAL A 10 -20.70 3.84 8.94
N ALA A 11 -20.76 4.33 7.70
CA ALA A 11 -21.11 3.51 6.53
C ALA A 11 -19.93 3.46 5.56
N VAL A 12 -19.55 2.28 5.09
CA VAL A 12 -18.46 2.06 4.14
C VAL A 12 -19.03 1.56 2.83
N ILE A 13 -18.74 2.21 1.72
CA ILE A 13 -19.19 1.84 0.38
C ILE A 13 -18.08 1.16 -0.39
N GLY A 14 -18.17 -0.17 -0.51
CA GLY A 14 -17.20 -1.05 -1.13
C GLY A 14 -16.46 -1.91 -0.11
N ALA A 15 -16.31 -3.22 -0.39
CA ALA A 15 -15.62 -4.20 0.43
C ALA A 15 -14.35 -4.76 -0.25
N GLY A 16 -13.63 -3.90 -0.97
CA GLY A 16 -12.23 -4.14 -1.36
C GLY A 16 -11.29 -3.93 -0.17
N HIS A 17 -9.98 -3.97 -0.40
CA HIS A 17 -8.98 -3.85 0.68
C HIS A 17 -9.14 -2.58 1.53
N ALA A 18 -9.49 -1.45 0.91
CA ALA A 18 -9.77 -0.22 1.65
C ALA A 18 -11.03 -0.32 2.51
N GLY A 19 -12.11 -0.86 1.95
CA GLY A 19 -13.38 -0.95 2.69
C GLY A 19 -13.34 -1.95 3.83
N ILE A 20 -12.60 -3.04 3.69
CA ILE A 20 -12.38 -4.03 4.75
C ILE A 20 -11.67 -3.37 5.93
N GLU A 21 -10.52 -2.75 5.70
CA GLU A 21 -9.76 -2.10 6.77
C GLU A 21 -10.53 -0.95 7.41
N ALA A 22 -11.28 -0.16 6.61
CA ALA A 22 -12.12 0.92 7.13
C ALA A 22 -13.26 0.39 8.01
N GLY A 23 -13.94 -0.66 7.57
CA GLY A 23 -15.03 -1.27 8.32
C GLY A 23 -14.56 -1.88 9.64
N LEU A 24 -13.48 -2.67 9.58
CA LEU A 24 -12.89 -3.30 10.77
C LEU A 24 -12.39 -2.25 11.77
N ALA A 25 -11.64 -1.24 11.31
CA ALA A 25 -11.13 -0.20 12.18
C ALA A 25 -12.26 0.57 12.88
N SER A 26 -13.30 0.97 12.14
CA SER A 26 -14.43 1.69 12.70
C SER A 26 -15.19 0.87 13.75
N ALA A 27 -15.44 -0.40 13.45
CA ALA A 27 -16.17 -1.31 14.36
C ALA A 27 -15.34 -1.63 15.61
N ARG A 28 -14.04 -1.92 15.46
CA ARG A 28 -13.12 -2.20 16.58
C ARG A 28 -12.97 -1.02 17.52
N LEU A 29 -13.10 0.21 17.00
CA LEU A 29 -13.14 1.44 17.82
C LEU A 29 -14.53 1.69 18.46
N GLY A 30 -15.46 0.75 18.36
CA GLY A 30 -16.77 0.77 19.02
C GLY A 30 -17.86 1.53 18.25
N SER A 31 -17.63 1.94 17.00
CA SER A 31 -18.66 2.59 16.18
C SER A 31 -19.54 1.54 15.52
N LYS A 32 -20.88 1.77 15.55
CA LYS A 32 -21.85 0.95 14.83
C LYS A 32 -21.65 1.15 13.33
N THR A 33 -21.15 0.13 12.66
CA THR A 33 -20.62 0.23 11.29
C THR A 33 -21.41 -0.67 10.33
N ILE A 34 -21.59 -0.23 9.08
CA ILE A 34 -22.07 -1.07 7.99
C ILE A 34 -21.10 -1.01 6.81
N VAL A 35 -20.81 -2.17 6.20
CA VAL A 35 -20.04 -2.27 4.95
C VAL A 35 -20.96 -2.76 3.84
N PHE A 36 -21.11 -1.94 2.79
CA PHE A 36 -21.83 -2.31 1.58
C PHE A 36 -20.91 -2.90 0.53
N THR A 37 -21.37 -3.97 -0.09
CA THR A 37 -20.69 -4.58 -1.25
C THR A 37 -21.71 -4.95 -2.31
N ILE A 38 -21.33 -4.87 -3.57
CA ILE A 38 -22.20 -5.31 -4.67
C ILE A 38 -22.32 -6.83 -4.76
N ASN A 39 -21.34 -7.56 -4.17
CA ASN A 39 -21.36 -9.02 -4.12
C ASN A 39 -20.56 -9.52 -2.90
N LEU A 40 -21.20 -10.31 -2.05
CA LEU A 40 -20.60 -10.88 -0.84
C LEU A 40 -19.47 -11.87 -1.12
N ASP A 41 -19.52 -12.56 -2.25
CA ASP A 41 -18.50 -13.55 -2.62
C ASP A 41 -17.23 -12.92 -3.24
N TRP A 42 -17.24 -11.58 -3.37
CA TRP A 42 -16.12 -10.82 -3.93
C TRP A 42 -15.45 -9.86 -2.92
N ILE A 43 -15.78 -10.01 -1.63
CA ILE A 43 -15.10 -9.29 -0.56
C ILE A 43 -13.59 -9.63 -0.59
N GLY A 44 -12.73 -8.61 -0.51
CA GLY A 44 -11.28 -8.80 -0.55
C GLY A 44 -10.74 -9.38 -1.86
N ASN A 45 -11.50 -9.27 -2.96
CA ASN A 45 -11.08 -9.81 -4.25
C ASN A 45 -9.79 -9.17 -4.74
N MET A 46 -8.96 -10.00 -5.37
CA MET A 46 -7.70 -9.61 -5.99
C MET A 46 -7.80 -9.74 -7.53
N PRO A 47 -8.43 -8.75 -8.21
CA PRO A 47 -8.69 -8.84 -9.64
C PRO A 47 -7.45 -8.67 -10.51
N CYS A 48 -6.35 -8.18 -9.96
CA CYS A 48 -5.05 -8.07 -10.61
C CYS A 48 -4.12 -9.22 -10.15
N ASN A 49 -2.93 -8.92 -9.65
CA ASN A 49 -1.96 -9.94 -9.22
C ASN A 49 -2.40 -10.65 -7.93
N PRO A 50 -2.16 -11.97 -7.82
CA PRO A 50 -2.46 -12.74 -6.61
C PRO A 50 -1.30 -12.63 -5.60
N SER A 51 -0.91 -11.43 -5.23
CA SER A 51 0.20 -11.21 -4.31
C SER A 51 0.01 -9.97 -3.42
N ILE A 52 0.53 -10.05 -2.20
CA ILE A 52 0.60 -8.96 -1.23
C ILE A 52 2.06 -8.62 -0.96
N GLY A 53 2.37 -7.34 -0.80
CA GLY A 53 3.72 -6.86 -0.54
C GLY A 53 4.54 -6.61 -1.81
N GLY A 54 5.86 -6.62 -1.65
CA GLY A 54 6.82 -6.18 -2.66
C GLY A 54 7.48 -4.86 -2.27
N THR A 55 8.34 -4.33 -3.13
CA THR A 55 9.14 -3.12 -2.82
C THR A 55 8.24 -1.97 -2.36
N SER A 56 8.50 -1.43 -1.18
CA SER A 56 7.72 -0.44 -0.41
C SER A 56 6.33 -0.88 0.05
N LYS A 57 5.73 -1.87 -0.59
CA LYS A 57 4.40 -2.37 -0.24
C LYS A 57 4.44 -3.27 1.00
N GLY A 58 5.48 -4.09 1.15
CA GLY A 58 5.72 -4.84 2.40
C GLY A 58 5.82 -3.93 3.62
N HIS A 59 6.36 -2.71 3.46
CA HIS A 59 6.38 -1.69 4.52
C HIS A 59 4.96 -1.28 4.91
N LEU A 60 4.08 -0.99 3.92
CA LEU A 60 2.69 -0.63 4.18
C LEU A 60 1.94 -1.74 4.92
N VAL A 61 2.09 -3.01 4.49
CA VAL A 61 1.43 -4.15 5.15
C VAL A 61 1.85 -4.28 6.61
N ARG A 62 3.16 -4.16 6.89
CA ARG A 62 3.70 -4.19 8.25
C ARG A 62 3.20 -3.02 9.09
N GLU A 63 3.07 -1.83 8.51
CA GLU A 63 2.53 -0.65 9.20
C GLU A 63 1.02 -0.78 9.47
N ILE A 64 0.26 -1.36 8.51
CA ILE A 64 -1.16 -1.69 8.70
C ILE A 64 -1.32 -2.66 9.88
N ASP A 65 -0.53 -3.74 9.90
CA ASP A 65 -0.57 -4.73 11.00
C ASP A 65 -0.17 -4.10 12.34
N ALA A 66 0.88 -3.28 12.37
CA ALA A 66 1.34 -2.60 13.59
C ALA A 66 0.28 -1.69 14.21
N LEU A 67 -0.58 -1.08 13.38
CA LEU A 67 -1.72 -0.26 13.81
C LEU A 67 -2.97 -1.07 14.17
N GLY A 68 -2.95 -2.40 14.01
CA GLY A 68 -4.10 -3.27 14.30
C GLY A 68 -5.00 -3.58 13.11
N GLY A 69 -4.54 -3.35 11.86
CA GLY A 69 -5.22 -3.78 10.64
C GLY A 69 -5.15 -5.28 10.40
N GLU A 70 -5.83 -5.76 9.35
CA GLU A 70 -6.06 -7.19 9.11
C GLU A 70 -5.23 -7.76 7.95
N MET A 71 -4.78 -6.94 7.00
CA MET A 71 -4.14 -7.40 5.76
C MET A 71 -2.91 -8.29 6.01
N GLY A 72 -2.08 -7.99 7.02
CA GLY A 72 -0.91 -8.79 7.38
C GLY A 72 -1.27 -10.20 7.81
N LYS A 73 -2.24 -10.33 8.72
CA LYS A 73 -2.75 -11.62 9.22
C LYS A 73 -3.39 -12.45 8.10
N ALA A 74 -4.19 -11.79 7.26
CA ALA A 74 -4.82 -12.44 6.12
C ALA A 74 -3.79 -12.92 5.09
N ALA A 75 -2.72 -12.17 4.85
CA ALA A 75 -1.63 -12.57 3.98
C ALA A 75 -0.93 -13.82 4.54
N ASP A 76 -0.49 -13.79 5.80
CA ASP A 76 0.21 -14.93 6.44
C ASP A 76 -0.62 -16.21 6.44
N LYS A 77 -1.94 -16.07 6.64
CA LYS A 77 -2.85 -17.23 6.68
C LYS A 77 -3.02 -17.90 5.32
N ASN A 78 -2.94 -17.12 4.24
CA ASN A 78 -3.32 -17.54 2.90
C ASN A 78 -2.18 -17.46 1.88
N GLU A 79 -0.94 -17.24 2.35
CA GLU A 79 0.21 -17.26 1.44
C GLU A 79 0.55 -18.68 1.01
N ILE A 80 0.99 -18.78 -0.24
CA ILE A 80 1.44 -20.02 -0.87
C ILE A 80 2.93 -19.97 -1.24
N GLN A 81 3.51 -18.78 -1.27
CA GLN A 81 4.95 -18.57 -1.43
C GLN A 81 5.35 -17.22 -0.84
N SER A 82 6.49 -17.15 -0.14
CA SER A 82 7.03 -15.94 0.45
C SER A 82 8.48 -15.68 0.03
N ARG A 83 8.80 -14.41 -0.19
CA ARG A 83 10.17 -13.96 -0.50
C ARG A 83 10.47 -12.59 0.10
N MET A 84 11.68 -12.45 0.63
CA MET A 84 12.25 -11.14 0.98
C MET A 84 12.97 -10.55 -0.23
N LEU A 85 12.44 -9.48 -0.78
CA LEU A 85 13.04 -8.76 -1.90
C LEU A 85 14.13 -7.79 -1.43
N ASN A 86 15.06 -7.49 -2.34
CA ASN A 86 16.15 -6.51 -2.13
C ASN A 86 17.14 -6.85 -1.00
N ARG A 87 17.31 -8.11 -0.62
CA ARG A 87 18.28 -8.53 0.45
C ARG A 87 19.67 -7.96 0.24
N GLY A 88 20.16 -7.89 -1.00
CA GLY A 88 21.49 -7.33 -1.33
C GLY A 88 21.59 -5.80 -1.31
N LYS A 89 20.47 -5.07 -1.00
CA LYS A 89 20.45 -3.58 -1.04
C LYS A 89 20.38 -2.92 0.34
N GLY A 90 20.43 -3.72 1.40
CA GLY A 90 20.38 -3.27 2.78
C GLY A 90 18.96 -3.12 3.35
N PRO A 91 18.83 -3.01 4.70
CA PRO A 91 17.57 -3.15 5.44
C PRO A 91 16.54 -2.06 5.12
N ALA A 92 16.96 -0.88 4.71
CA ALA A 92 16.07 0.24 4.36
C ALA A 92 15.11 -0.06 3.19
N VAL A 93 15.39 -1.08 2.40
CA VAL A 93 14.59 -1.45 1.21
C VAL A 93 14.24 -2.94 1.15
N HIS A 94 14.58 -3.71 2.19
CA HIS A 94 14.08 -5.07 2.35
C HIS A 94 12.56 -5.04 2.31
N SER A 95 11.95 -5.91 1.54
CA SER A 95 10.49 -5.88 1.34
C SER A 95 9.95 -7.28 1.18
N LEU A 96 9.06 -7.67 2.07
CA LEU A 96 8.33 -8.93 1.98
C LEU A 96 7.39 -8.91 0.77
N ARG A 97 7.29 -10.05 0.09
CA ARG A 97 6.30 -10.32 -0.93
C ARG A 97 5.79 -11.75 -0.78
N ALA A 98 4.49 -11.90 -0.63
CA ALA A 98 3.82 -13.17 -0.61
C ALA A 98 2.94 -13.36 -1.85
N GLN A 99 3.03 -14.56 -2.44
CA GLN A 99 2.04 -15.05 -3.38
C GLN A 99 0.88 -15.60 -2.57
N ILE A 100 -0.35 -15.24 -2.95
CA ILE A 100 -1.54 -15.48 -2.15
C ILE A 100 -2.50 -16.40 -2.89
N ASP A 101 -3.10 -17.35 -2.16
CA ASP A 101 -4.32 -18.01 -2.62
C ASP A 101 -5.47 -17.00 -2.57
N ARG A 102 -5.85 -16.46 -3.74
CA ARG A 102 -6.86 -15.39 -3.82
C ARG A 102 -8.23 -15.80 -3.31
N ARG A 103 -8.61 -17.07 -3.45
CA ARG A 103 -9.94 -17.54 -3.02
C ARG A 103 -9.98 -17.70 -1.51
N GLU A 104 -8.98 -18.31 -0.93
CA GLU A 104 -8.88 -18.45 0.51
C GLU A 104 -8.70 -17.09 1.21
N TYR A 105 -7.95 -16.15 0.62
CA TYR A 105 -7.85 -14.79 1.12
C TYR A 105 -9.21 -14.06 1.14
N SER A 106 -9.96 -14.13 0.05
CA SER A 106 -11.31 -13.53 -0.04
C SER A 106 -12.27 -14.15 0.99
N LYS A 107 -12.26 -15.47 1.11
CA LYS A 107 -13.05 -16.22 2.09
C LYS A 107 -12.69 -15.84 3.54
N TYR A 108 -11.39 -15.73 3.83
CA TYR A 108 -10.89 -15.29 5.13
C TYR A 108 -11.39 -13.88 5.47
N MET A 109 -11.20 -12.91 4.58
CA MET A 109 -11.58 -11.51 4.78
C MET A 109 -13.09 -11.35 4.95
N LYS A 110 -13.90 -12.09 4.17
CA LYS A 110 -15.36 -12.13 4.33
C LYS A 110 -15.71 -12.60 5.74
N HIS A 111 -15.14 -13.70 6.18
CA HIS A 111 -15.44 -14.30 7.48
C HIS A 111 -15.05 -13.38 8.65
N VAL A 112 -13.89 -12.70 8.55
CA VAL A 112 -13.45 -11.71 9.55
C VAL A 112 -14.45 -10.55 9.67
N LEU A 113 -14.97 -10.03 8.55
CA LEU A 113 -16.02 -9.00 8.57
C LEU A 113 -17.31 -9.49 9.20
N GLU A 114 -17.73 -10.72 8.88
CA GLU A 114 -18.97 -11.32 9.38
C GLU A 114 -18.94 -11.59 10.90
N LEU A 115 -17.75 -11.88 11.45
CA LEU A 115 -17.56 -12.13 12.88
C LEU A 115 -17.31 -10.86 13.70
N GLN A 116 -16.99 -9.74 13.04
CA GLN A 116 -16.63 -8.53 13.75
C GLN A 116 -17.84 -7.91 14.47
N GLU A 117 -17.75 -7.77 15.79
CA GLU A 117 -18.74 -7.04 16.58
C GLU A 117 -18.90 -5.59 16.09
N ASN A 118 -20.09 -5.03 16.24
CA ASN A 118 -20.46 -3.69 15.79
C ASN A 118 -20.38 -3.48 14.26
N LEU A 119 -20.30 -4.55 13.47
CA LEU A 119 -20.19 -4.47 12.02
C LEU A 119 -21.28 -5.32 11.34
N ASP A 120 -22.07 -4.67 10.51
CA ASP A 120 -23.00 -5.33 9.59
C ASP A 120 -22.42 -5.33 8.17
N VAL A 121 -22.53 -6.45 7.47
CA VAL A 121 -22.16 -6.56 6.04
C VAL A 121 -23.43 -6.70 5.21
N LYS A 122 -23.56 -5.88 4.16
CA LYS A 122 -24.76 -5.89 3.32
C LYS A 122 -24.42 -5.95 1.84
N GLN A 123 -24.97 -6.95 1.14
CA GLN A 123 -24.98 -6.93 -0.31
C GLN A 123 -26.02 -5.92 -0.80
N ALA A 124 -25.54 -4.79 -1.28
CA ALA A 124 -26.35 -3.76 -1.91
C ALA A 124 -25.47 -2.82 -2.74
N GLU A 125 -25.98 -2.37 -3.87
CA GLU A 125 -25.39 -1.28 -4.64
C GLU A 125 -25.96 0.04 -4.10
N ILE A 126 -25.09 0.94 -3.66
CA ILE A 126 -25.43 2.32 -3.33
C ILE A 126 -25.46 3.12 -4.64
N VAL A 127 -26.60 3.74 -4.90
CA VAL A 127 -26.86 4.48 -6.16
C VAL A 127 -26.95 5.98 -5.96
N ASP A 128 -27.22 6.43 -4.73
CA ASP A 128 -27.29 7.85 -4.39
C ASP A 128 -26.79 8.12 -2.99
N LEU A 129 -26.23 9.32 -2.79
CA LEU A 129 -25.70 9.82 -1.54
C LEU A 129 -26.11 11.28 -1.36
N SER A 130 -26.70 11.62 -0.22
CA SER A 130 -27.15 12.98 0.08
C SER A 130 -27.00 13.31 1.57
N ARG A 131 -26.98 14.59 1.91
CA ARG A 131 -26.94 15.07 3.29
C ARG A 131 -28.35 15.46 3.75
N GLY A 132 -28.83 14.85 4.84
CA GLY A 132 -30.10 15.21 5.46
C GLY A 132 -30.02 16.54 6.22
N LYS A 133 -31.17 17.16 6.50
CA LYS A 133 -31.30 18.38 7.32
C LYS A 133 -30.85 18.15 8.77
N ASP A 134 -30.88 16.92 9.23
CA ASP A 134 -30.41 16.45 10.55
C ASP A 134 -28.90 16.27 10.63
N GLY A 135 -28.21 16.57 9.53
CA GLY A 135 -26.76 16.43 9.44
C GLY A 135 -26.25 15.01 9.19
N LEU A 136 -27.15 14.03 9.04
CA LEU A 136 -26.75 12.66 8.69
C LEU A 136 -26.64 12.47 7.18
N TRP A 137 -25.75 11.59 6.76
CA TRP A 137 -25.68 11.10 5.39
C TRP A 137 -26.81 10.10 5.12
N ARG A 138 -27.44 10.20 3.96
CA ARG A 138 -28.43 9.25 3.44
C ARG A 138 -27.82 8.47 2.28
N LEU A 139 -27.84 7.15 2.40
CA LEU A 139 -27.34 6.22 1.39
C LEU A 139 -28.54 5.47 0.82
N LYS A 140 -28.85 5.71 -0.45
CA LYS A 140 -29.94 5.01 -1.14
C LYS A 140 -29.38 3.82 -1.91
N THR A 141 -29.98 2.66 -1.69
CA THR A 141 -29.67 1.45 -2.47
C THR A 141 -30.50 1.39 -3.75
N ARG A 142 -30.03 0.60 -4.72
CA ARG A 142 -30.80 0.30 -5.95
C ARG A 142 -32.19 -0.30 -5.66
N LEU A 143 -32.37 -0.99 -4.55
CA LEU A 143 -33.62 -1.59 -4.12
C LEU A 143 -34.46 -0.66 -3.22
N GLU A 144 -34.21 0.65 -3.29
CA GLU A 144 -34.96 1.71 -2.62
C GLU A 144 -34.84 1.75 -1.08
N ALA A 145 -33.93 0.97 -0.47
CA ALA A 145 -33.65 1.09 0.95
C ALA A 145 -32.79 2.34 1.23
N ILE A 146 -33.15 3.10 2.27
CA ILE A 146 -32.38 4.27 2.73
C ILE A 146 -31.74 3.95 4.06
N TYR A 147 -30.43 4.06 4.10
CA TYR A 147 -29.62 3.97 5.32
C TYR A 147 -29.12 5.37 5.72
N SER A 148 -28.93 5.58 7.01
CA SER A 148 -28.37 6.83 7.54
C SER A 148 -27.04 6.56 8.22
N ALA A 149 -26.11 7.50 8.12
CA ALA A 149 -24.86 7.42 8.86
C ALA A 149 -24.33 8.82 9.23
N LYS A 150 -23.60 8.92 10.35
CA LYS A 150 -22.89 10.16 10.73
C LYS A 150 -21.72 10.41 9.79
N CYS A 151 -20.97 9.34 9.45
CA CYS A 151 -19.81 9.38 8.55
C CYS A 151 -19.94 8.32 7.47
N VAL A 152 -19.39 8.63 6.28
CA VAL A 152 -19.36 7.72 5.12
C VAL A 152 -17.92 7.62 4.59
N VAL A 153 -17.47 6.39 4.28
CA VAL A 153 -16.18 6.12 3.62
C VAL A 153 -16.43 5.58 2.22
N LEU A 154 -15.98 6.31 1.21
CA LEU A 154 -16.02 5.90 -0.20
C LEU A 154 -14.78 5.05 -0.54
N ALA A 155 -14.99 3.74 -0.74
CA ALA A 155 -13.95 2.74 -1.02
C ALA A 155 -14.27 1.96 -2.30
N THR A 156 -14.72 2.65 -3.35
CA THR A 156 -15.34 2.10 -4.56
C THR A 156 -14.37 1.41 -5.54
N GLY A 157 -13.07 1.58 -5.35
CA GLY A 157 -12.03 0.94 -6.18
C GLY A 157 -12.15 1.28 -7.67
N THR A 158 -12.10 0.28 -8.53
CA THR A 158 -12.24 0.40 -10.00
C THR A 158 -13.67 0.21 -10.52
N PHE A 159 -14.66 0.19 -9.64
CA PHE A 159 -16.06 -0.03 -10.01
C PHE A 159 -16.78 1.27 -10.41
N LEU A 160 -16.34 2.41 -9.86
CA LEU A 160 -16.99 3.69 -10.07
C LEU A 160 -16.82 4.15 -11.54
N GLY A 161 -17.94 4.25 -12.27
CA GLY A 161 -17.91 4.58 -13.69
C GLY A 161 -17.12 3.57 -14.54
N GLY A 162 -17.05 2.30 -14.13
CA GLY A 162 -16.18 1.28 -14.71
C GLY A 162 -16.52 0.95 -16.17
N ARG A 163 -15.49 0.92 -17.04
CA ARG A 163 -15.61 0.53 -18.45
C ARG A 163 -14.40 -0.29 -18.89
N VAL A 164 -14.66 -1.48 -19.41
CA VAL A 164 -13.64 -2.42 -19.90
C VAL A 164 -13.41 -2.22 -21.39
N TYR A 165 -12.16 -2.41 -21.81
CA TYR A 165 -11.70 -2.31 -23.20
C TYR A 165 -10.84 -3.51 -23.58
N ILE A 166 -11.16 -4.15 -24.71
CA ILE A 166 -10.40 -5.25 -25.33
C ILE A 166 -10.42 -5.02 -26.85
N GLY A 167 -9.36 -4.49 -27.43
CA GLY A 167 -9.35 -4.08 -28.83
C GLY A 167 -10.45 -3.07 -29.14
N ASP A 168 -11.27 -3.40 -30.12
CA ASP A 168 -12.38 -2.55 -30.54
C ASP A 168 -13.63 -2.68 -29.65
N VAL A 169 -13.68 -3.70 -28.81
CA VAL A 169 -14.81 -3.97 -27.92
C VAL A 169 -14.67 -3.18 -26.64
N SER A 170 -15.73 -2.47 -26.25
CA SER A 170 -15.82 -1.82 -24.93
C SER A 170 -17.23 -1.95 -24.36
N TYR A 171 -17.32 -2.13 -23.05
CA TYR A 171 -18.60 -2.28 -22.36
C TYR A 171 -18.48 -1.81 -20.92
N GLU A 172 -19.61 -1.40 -20.34
CA GLU A 172 -19.70 -1.04 -18.93
C GLU A 172 -19.52 -2.27 -18.06
N SER A 173 -18.49 -2.25 -17.24
CA SER A 173 -18.13 -3.35 -16.34
C SER A 173 -17.19 -2.86 -15.24
N GLY A 174 -17.31 -3.45 -14.07
CA GLY A 174 -16.25 -3.48 -13.08
C GLY A 174 -15.21 -4.56 -13.40
N PRO A 175 -14.20 -4.75 -12.55
CA PRO A 175 -13.19 -5.79 -12.74
C PRO A 175 -13.81 -7.20 -12.68
N ALA A 176 -13.19 -8.13 -13.42
CA ALA A 176 -13.52 -9.55 -13.43
C ALA A 176 -15.00 -9.88 -13.77
N GLY A 177 -15.63 -9.08 -14.63
CA GLY A 177 -17.00 -9.31 -15.10
C GLY A 177 -18.11 -8.88 -14.15
N MET A 178 -17.79 -8.14 -13.11
CA MET A 178 -18.78 -7.54 -12.21
C MET A 178 -19.39 -6.29 -12.84
N PHE A 179 -20.61 -5.92 -12.44
CA PHE A 179 -21.24 -4.69 -12.92
C PHE A 179 -20.62 -3.44 -12.27
N PRO A 180 -20.59 -2.29 -12.97
CA PRO A 180 -20.00 -1.06 -12.48
C PRO A 180 -20.98 -0.26 -11.62
N ALA A 181 -20.47 0.68 -10.82
CA ALA A 181 -21.25 1.61 -10.00
C ALA A 181 -21.45 2.95 -10.74
N ASN A 182 -22.22 2.95 -11.82
CA ASN A 182 -22.39 4.13 -12.69
C ASN A 182 -23.35 5.18 -12.10
N GLU A 183 -24.37 4.77 -11.35
CA GLU A 183 -25.32 5.71 -10.75
C GLU A 183 -24.67 6.47 -9.59
N LEU A 184 -23.90 5.78 -8.75
CA LEU A 184 -23.12 6.43 -7.70
C LEU A 184 -22.11 7.44 -8.29
N SER A 185 -21.45 7.11 -9.41
CA SER A 185 -20.56 8.06 -10.10
C SER A 185 -21.30 9.34 -10.50
N ARG A 186 -22.50 9.21 -11.08
CA ARG A 186 -23.34 10.36 -11.43
C ARG A 186 -23.78 11.16 -10.19
N ALA A 187 -24.15 10.48 -9.09
CA ALA A 187 -24.50 11.14 -7.85
C ALA A 187 -23.35 11.97 -7.28
N LEU A 188 -22.14 11.42 -7.24
CA LEU A 188 -20.93 12.13 -6.79
C LEU A 188 -20.59 13.32 -7.69
N TYR A 189 -20.76 13.16 -9.01
CA TYR A 189 -20.58 14.26 -9.96
C TYR A 189 -21.58 15.40 -9.71
N ASN A 190 -22.86 15.07 -9.46
CA ASN A 190 -23.90 16.04 -9.13
C ASN A 190 -23.64 16.78 -7.81
N MET A 191 -22.96 16.14 -6.85
CA MET A 191 -22.48 16.74 -5.61
C MET A 191 -21.25 17.64 -5.84
N LYS A 192 -20.79 17.81 -7.09
CA LYS A 192 -19.60 18.58 -7.48
C LYS A 192 -18.29 18.07 -6.87
N ILE A 193 -18.22 16.79 -6.57
CA ILE A 193 -16.96 16.14 -6.19
C ILE A 193 -16.03 16.15 -7.42
N PRO A 194 -14.77 16.60 -7.29
CA PRO A 194 -13.85 16.74 -8.42
C PRO A 194 -13.35 15.37 -8.89
N LEU A 195 -14.15 14.69 -9.70
CA LEU A 195 -13.79 13.40 -10.27
C LEU A 195 -12.80 13.52 -11.42
N ARG A 196 -11.92 12.52 -11.51
CA ARG A 196 -10.95 12.32 -12.60
C ARG A 196 -11.12 10.92 -13.17
N ARG A 197 -10.64 10.72 -14.40
CA ARG A 197 -10.69 9.44 -15.07
C ARG A 197 -9.29 8.81 -15.12
N PHE A 198 -9.13 7.63 -14.49
CA PHE A 198 -7.91 6.84 -14.57
C PHE A 198 -8.17 5.52 -15.28
N LYS A 199 -7.09 4.89 -15.76
CA LYS A 199 -7.14 3.54 -16.30
C LYS A 199 -6.18 2.63 -15.55
N THR A 200 -6.52 1.35 -15.49
CA THR A 200 -5.59 0.28 -15.13
C THR A 200 -5.82 -0.91 -16.08
N GLY A 201 -5.12 -2.01 -15.86
CA GLY A 201 -5.29 -3.21 -16.67
C GLY A 201 -4.83 -4.44 -15.92
N THR A 202 -5.16 -5.58 -16.48
CA THR A 202 -4.75 -6.89 -15.96
C THR A 202 -4.31 -7.78 -17.12
N PRO A 203 -3.31 -8.68 -16.92
CA PRO A 203 -2.91 -9.64 -17.94
C PRO A 203 -3.89 -10.81 -18.06
N SER A 204 -3.71 -11.60 -19.09
CA SER A 204 -4.43 -12.84 -19.29
C SER A 204 -4.17 -13.83 -18.15
N ARG A 205 -5.18 -14.66 -17.85
CA ARG A 205 -5.02 -15.88 -17.06
C ARG A 205 -5.03 -17.06 -17.98
N VAL A 206 -4.13 -17.99 -17.71
CA VAL A 206 -3.93 -19.17 -18.57
C VAL A 206 -4.08 -20.46 -17.78
N ASN A 207 -4.41 -21.54 -18.52
CA ASN A 207 -4.55 -22.86 -17.94
C ASN A 207 -3.17 -23.48 -17.67
N ARG A 208 -2.90 -23.88 -16.44
CA ARG A 208 -1.65 -24.51 -16.00
C ARG A 208 -1.26 -25.72 -16.85
N ARG A 209 -2.25 -26.54 -17.29
CA ARG A 209 -2.02 -27.74 -18.11
C ARG A 209 -1.51 -27.44 -19.51
N SER A 210 -1.64 -26.20 -19.97
CA SER A 210 -1.18 -25.74 -21.30
C SER A 210 0.19 -25.05 -21.26
N VAL A 211 0.88 -25.04 -20.10
CA VAL A 211 2.20 -24.44 -19.91
C VAL A 211 3.26 -25.53 -19.80
N ASP A 212 4.33 -25.41 -20.57
CA ASP A 212 5.50 -26.29 -20.45
C ASP A 212 6.50 -25.70 -19.43
N PHE A 213 6.39 -26.16 -18.19
CA PHE A 213 7.27 -25.75 -17.10
C PHE A 213 8.70 -26.27 -17.21
N SER A 214 8.94 -27.31 -18.03
CA SER A 214 10.28 -27.93 -18.14
C SER A 214 11.32 -26.99 -18.74
N VAL A 215 10.86 -25.98 -19.47
CA VAL A 215 11.72 -24.98 -20.15
C VAL A 215 11.73 -23.62 -19.46
N LEU A 216 10.99 -23.46 -18.34
CA LEU A 216 10.90 -22.22 -17.57
C LEU A 216 11.83 -22.25 -16.36
N GLU A 217 12.35 -21.11 -16.00
CA GLU A 217 13.15 -20.95 -14.78
C GLU A 217 12.23 -20.98 -13.54
N LYS A 218 12.41 -21.99 -12.68
CA LYS A 218 11.64 -22.11 -11.44
C LYS A 218 12.14 -21.08 -10.41
N GLN A 219 11.24 -20.34 -9.81
CA GLN A 219 11.52 -19.40 -8.74
C GLN A 219 10.89 -19.90 -7.43
N GLU A 220 11.73 -20.47 -6.57
CA GLU A 220 11.32 -20.93 -5.24
C GLU A 220 11.11 -19.73 -4.29
N GLY A 221 10.32 -19.97 -3.24
CA GLY A 221 10.25 -19.10 -2.06
C GLY A 221 11.53 -19.13 -1.23
N ASP A 222 11.61 -18.26 -0.23
CA ASP A 222 12.72 -18.29 0.72
C ASP A 222 12.65 -19.55 1.60
N GLU A 223 13.78 -20.17 1.93
CA GLU A 223 13.84 -21.33 2.82
C GLU A 223 13.31 -21.00 4.22
N THR A 224 13.72 -19.84 4.73
CA THR A 224 13.19 -19.28 5.99
C THR A 224 12.28 -18.11 5.65
N THR A 225 10.99 -18.29 5.87
CA THR A 225 9.98 -17.26 5.65
C THR A 225 9.90 -16.29 6.83
N THR A 226 9.42 -15.10 6.56
CA THR A 226 9.13 -14.09 7.59
C THR A 226 7.67 -13.69 7.43
N PRO A 227 6.84 -13.76 8.48
CA PRO A 227 5.44 -13.38 8.39
C PRO A 227 5.29 -11.86 8.22
N PHE A 228 4.15 -11.41 7.69
CA PHE A 228 3.81 -9.98 7.65
C PHE A 228 3.32 -9.49 9.01
N SER A 229 2.49 -10.27 9.69
CA SER A 229 1.94 -9.87 10.99
C SER A 229 2.95 -10.10 12.11
N PHE A 230 3.03 -9.14 13.02
CA PHE A 230 3.78 -9.26 14.28
C PHE A 230 3.08 -10.17 15.31
N ASP A 231 1.84 -10.61 14.99
CA ASP A 231 1.07 -11.56 15.81
C ASP A 231 1.21 -13.01 15.33
N THR A 232 1.89 -13.26 14.20
CA THR A 232 2.07 -14.61 13.65
C THR A 232 3.29 -15.28 14.27
N ASP A 233 3.07 -16.23 15.18
CA ASP A 233 4.14 -16.94 15.89
C ASP A 233 4.82 -18.00 15.04
N THR A 234 4.07 -18.69 14.17
CA THR A 234 4.60 -19.74 13.29
C THR A 234 4.75 -19.18 11.87
N PRO A 235 5.99 -19.03 11.36
CA PRO A 235 6.21 -18.57 10.01
C PRO A 235 5.49 -19.45 8.97
N PRO A 236 4.86 -18.85 7.95
CA PRO A 236 4.20 -19.60 6.88
C PRO A 236 5.17 -20.47 6.09
N VAL A 237 4.67 -21.54 5.47
CA VAL A 237 5.46 -22.48 4.68
C VAL A 237 5.16 -22.34 3.21
N ASN A 238 6.19 -22.32 2.36
CA ASN A 238 6.05 -22.32 0.92
C ASN A 238 5.40 -23.61 0.40
N LYS A 239 4.31 -23.49 -0.36
CA LYS A 239 3.50 -24.59 -0.91
C LYS A 239 3.52 -24.61 -2.44
N ALA A 240 3.95 -23.53 -3.08
CA ALA A 240 4.00 -23.37 -4.52
C ALA A 240 5.26 -22.62 -4.96
N ALA A 241 5.55 -22.68 -6.26
CA ALA A 241 6.60 -21.90 -6.88
C ALA A 241 6.03 -21.03 -8.00
N CYS A 242 6.67 -19.90 -8.26
CA CYS A 242 6.48 -19.12 -9.46
C CYS A 242 7.50 -19.54 -10.54
N TYR A 243 7.26 -19.11 -11.77
CA TYR A 243 8.20 -19.37 -12.87
C TYR A 243 8.48 -18.08 -13.63
N ILE A 244 9.66 -18.03 -14.23
CA ILE A 244 10.10 -16.89 -15.03
C ILE A 244 10.12 -17.30 -16.49
N ALA A 245 9.54 -16.47 -17.33
CA ALA A 245 9.62 -16.56 -18.78
C ALA A 245 10.08 -15.23 -19.38
N TYR A 246 10.41 -15.23 -20.65
CA TYR A 246 10.90 -14.05 -21.35
C TYR A 246 10.21 -13.91 -22.70
N THR A 247 9.82 -12.69 -23.03
CA THR A 247 9.39 -12.35 -24.40
C THR A 247 10.59 -12.31 -25.35
N ASN A 248 10.34 -12.27 -26.64
CA ASN A 248 11.33 -12.27 -27.69
C ASN A 248 10.96 -11.26 -28.81
N ASP A 249 11.78 -11.21 -29.88
CA ASP A 249 11.57 -10.29 -30.99
C ASP A 249 10.28 -10.60 -31.78
N GLU A 250 9.85 -11.88 -31.81
CA GLU A 250 8.58 -12.27 -32.44
C GLU A 250 7.37 -11.76 -31.63
N THR A 251 7.44 -11.87 -30.29
CA THR A 251 6.44 -11.27 -29.39
C THR A 251 6.29 -9.79 -29.66
N LYS A 252 7.42 -9.07 -29.75
CA LYS A 252 7.45 -7.63 -30.04
C LYS A 252 6.85 -7.34 -31.41
N LYS A 253 7.23 -8.10 -32.44
CA LYS A 253 6.72 -7.94 -33.81
C LYS A 253 5.20 -8.09 -33.86
N VAL A 254 4.64 -9.15 -33.26
CA VAL A 254 3.19 -9.36 -33.21
C VAL A 254 2.46 -8.16 -32.61
N ILE A 255 2.99 -7.56 -31.55
CA ILE A 255 2.37 -6.39 -30.91
C ILE A 255 2.47 -5.14 -31.78
N LEU A 256 3.65 -4.86 -32.35
CA LEU A 256 3.84 -3.69 -33.23
C LEU A 256 2.98 -3.77 -34.50
N ASP A 257 2.86 -4.94 -35.11
CA ASP A 257 2.01 -5.16 -36.28
C ASP A 257 0.51 -4.95 -35.99
N ASN A 258 0.11 -4.94 -34.71
CA ASN A 258 -1.28 -4.81 -34.26
C ASN A 258 -1.53 -3.62 -33.34
N ILE A 259 -0.58 -2.70 -33.18
CA ILE A 259 -0.65 -1.58 -32.21
C ILE A 259 -1.86 -0.66 -32.45
N GLN A 260 -2.29 -0.51 -33.71
CA GLN A 260 -3.44 0.29 -34.10
C GLN A 260 -4.76 -0.20 -33.51
N TYR A 261 -4.83 -1.49 -33.12
CA TYR A 261 -6.01 -2.07 -32.46
C TYR A 261 -5.99 -1.92 -30.93
N SER A 262 -4.94 -1.32 -30.36
CA SER A 262 -4.92 -0.99 -28.94
C SER A 262 -5.85 0.19 -28.63
N PRO A 263 -6.81 0.08 -27.71
CA PRO A 263 -7.71 1.17 -27.34
C PRO A 263 -6.98 2.42 -26.84
N LEU A 264 -5.77 2.24 -26.29
CA LEU A 264 -4.92 3.34 -25.84
C LEU A 264 -4.36 4.12 -27.04
N TYR A 265 -3.82 3.43 -28.05
CA TYR A 265 -3.20 4.05 -29.22
C TYR A 265 -4.20 4.49 -30.28
N SER A 266 -5.41 3.92 -30.29
CA SER A 266 -6.52 4.38 -31.14
C SER A 266 -7.31 5.56 -30.54
N GLY A 267 -6.95 6.04 -29.33
CA GLY A 267 -7.60 7.18 -28.68
C GLY A 267 -8.96 6.86 -28.05
N LYS A 268 -9.34 5.59 -27.89
CA LYS A 268 -10.61 5.20 -27.24
C LYS A 268 -10.56 5.31 -25.71
N ILE A 269 -9.37 5.11 -25.12
CA ILE A 269 -9.11 5.28 -23.69
C ILE A 269 -8.64 6.72 -23.47
N HIS A 270 -9.34 7.44 -22.58
CA HIS A 270 -9.01 8.80 -22.17
C HIS A 270 -8.35 8.86 -20.80
N GLY A 271 -8.53 7.82 -19.97
CA GLY A 271 -7.98 7.73 -18.63
C GLY A 271 -6.46 7.57 -18.63
N VAL A 272 -5.80 8.27 -17.70
CA VAL A 272 -4.35 8.18 -17.51
C VAL A 272 -4.00 6.84 -16.83
N GLY A 273 -3.02 6.13 -17.39
CA GLY A 273 -2.57 4.83 -16.87
C GLY A 273 -1.46 4.94 -15.83
N PRO A 274 -1.23 3.88 -15.03
CA PRO A 274 -0.19 3.87 -14.02
C PRO A 274 1.22 3.81 -14.63
N ARG A 275 2.09 4.72 -14.23
CA ARG A 275 3.48 4.81 -14.71
C ARG A 275 4.31 3.55 -14.44
N TYR A 276 4.06 2.87 -13.32
CA TYR A 276 4.87 1.71 -12.87
C TYR A 276 4.24 0.35 -13.20
N CYS A 277 3.08 0.32 -13.83
CA CYS A 277 2.44 -0.88 -14.35
C CYS A 277 1.84 -0.58 -15.72
N PRO A 278 2.67 -0.16 -16.69
CA PRO A 278 2.20 0.09 -18.04
C PRO A 278 1.71 -1.21 -18.68
N SER A 279 0.84 -1.10 -19.67
CA SER A 279 0.49 -2.24 -20.50
C SER A 279 1.73 -2.77 -21.24
N PHE A 280 1.66 -3.99 -21.76
CA PHE A 280 2.83 -4.57 -22.42
C PHE A 280 3.11 -3.84 -23.75
N GLU A 281 2.09 -3.40 -24.46
CA GLU A 281 2.23 -2.53 -25.61
C GLU A 281 2.92 -1.19 -25.26
N ASP A 282 2.62 -0.60 -24.12
CA ASP A 282 3.31 0.62 -23.63
C ASP A 282 4.79 0.35 -23.37
N LYS A 283 5.12 -0.81 -22.78
CA LYS A 283 6.53 -1.17 -22.53
C LYS A 283 7.32 -1.27 -23.83
N ILE A 284 6.74 -1.86 -24.85
CA ILE A 284 7.39 -1.99 -26.16
C ILE A 284 7.59 -0.63 -26.81
N MET A 285 6.60 0.25 -26.75
CA MET A 285 6.68 1.57 -27.33
C MET A 285 7.66 2.50 -26.60
N HIS A 286 7.73 2.43 -25.26
CA HIS A 286 8.64 3.25 -24.47
C HIS A 286 10.08 2.71 -24.41
N PHE A 287 10.26 1.41 -24.61
CA PHE A 287 11.58 0.75 -24.55
C PHE A 287 11.86 -0.06 -25.83
N PRO A 288 11.92 0.59 -27.02
CA PRO A 288 12.04 -0.09 -28.31
C PRO A 288 13.33 -0.89 -28.47
N ASP A 289 14.41 -0.51 -27.78
CA ASP A 289 15.73 -1.17 -27.87
C ASP A 289 15.83 -2.43 -27.00
N LYS A 290 14.86 -2.69 -26.11
CA LYS A 290 14.85 -3.90 -25.33
C LYS A 290 14.47 -5.11 -26.17
N LYS A 291 15.38 -6.09 -26.24
CA LYS A 291 15.20 -7.34 -26.98
C LYS A 291 14.22 -8.29 -26.28
N ARG A 292 14.15 -8.27 -24.96
CA ARG A 292 13.27 -9.15 -24.17
C ARG A 292 12.78 -8.46 -22.90
N HIS A 293 11.59 -8.84 -22.45
CA HIS A 293 11.03 -8.47 -21.15
C HIS A 293 10.78 -9.72 -20.33
N GLN A 294 11.08 -9.64 -19.05
CA GLN A 294 10.77 -10.69 -18.10
C GLN A 294 9.28 -10.66 -17.74
N LEU A 295 8.68 -11.83 -17.61
CA LEU A 295 7.35 -12.04 -17.05
C LEU A 295 7.41 -13.14 -16.01
N PHE A 296 6.44 -13.14 -15.09
CA PHE A 296 6.27 -14.20 -14.11
C PHE A 296 4.99 -14.96 -14.38
N VAL A 297 5.08 -16.28 -14.28
CA VAL A 297 3.95 -17.20 -14.33
C VAL A 297 3.64 -17.58 -12.88
N GLU A 298 2.54 -17.06 -12.37
CA GLU A 298 2.21 -17.09 -10.95
C GLU A 298 0.92 -17.88 -10.70
N PRO A 299 0.88 -18.83 -9.73
CA PRO A 299 -0.34 -19.51 -9.36
C PRO A 299 -1.36 -18.55 -8.71
N CYS A 300 -2.64 -18.68 -9.06
CA CYS A 300 -3.73 -17.90 -8.47
C CYS A 300 -4.29 -18.52 -7.19
N GLY A 301 -3.86 -19.72 -6.82
CA GLY A 301 -4.26 -20.49 -5.66
C GLY A 301 -3.74 -21.92 -5.77
N LEU A 302 -4.02 -22.74 -4.75
CA LEU A 302 -3.62 -24.15 -4.71
C LEU A 302 -4.64 -25.05 -5.42
N ASP A 303 -5.93 -24.72 -5.32
CA ASP A 303 -7.04 -25.50 -5.83
C ASP A 303 -7.59 -24.94 -7.16
N THR A 304 -6.68 -24.45 -8.02
CA THR A 304 -7.05 -23.93 -9.35
C THR A 304 -5.93 -24.14 -10.36
N GLU A 305 -6.33 -24.36 -11.62
CA GLU A 305 -5.41 -24.41 -12.76
C GLU A 305 -5.16 -23.00 -13.35
N GLU A 306 -5.71 -21.94 -12.75
CA GLU A 306 -5.56 -20.56 -13.24
C GLU A 306 -4.18 -20.01 -12.86
N LEU A 307 -3.40 -19.60 -13.87
CA LEU A 307 -2.11 -18.93 -13.71
C LEU A 307 -2.21 -17.47 -14.17
N TYR A 308 -1.56 -16.59 -13.45
CA TYR A 308 -1.44 -15.16 -13.74
C TYR A 308 -0.12 -14.87 -14.46
N LEU A 309 -0.16 -14.14 -15.57
CA LEU A 309 1.02 -13.77 -16.34
C LEU A 309 1.47 -12.34 -16.00
N GLN A 310 2.17 -12.17 -14.86
CA GLN A 310 2.60 -10.86 -14.41
C GLN A 310 3.56 -10.21 -15.41
N GLY A 311 3.24 -8.98 -15.77
CA GLY A 311 4.04 -8.19 -16.73
C GLY A 311 3.47 -8.14 -18.13
N MET A 312 2.42 -8.95 -18.42
CA MET A 312 1.79 -9.08 -19.74
C MET A 312 0.39 -8.42 -19.81
N SER A 313 0.13 -7.39 -18.99
CA SER A 313 -1.13 -6.62 -19.07
C SER A 313 -1.28 -6.03 -20.48
N SER A 314 -2.44 -6.22 -21.09
CA SER A 314 -2.72 -5.75 -22.46
C SER A 314 -4.19 -5.41 -22.64
N SER A 315 -4.47 -4.54 -23.59
CA SER A 315 -5.82 -4.25 -24.07
C SER A 315 -6.03 -4.58 -25.55
N LEU A 316 -5.06 -5.22 -26.17
CA LEU A 316 -5.17 -5.70 -27.56
C LEU A 316 -6.32 -6.71 -27.74
N PRO A 317 -6.84 -6.92 -28.96
CA PRO A 317 -7.86 -7.93 -29.23
C PRO A 317 -7.42 -9.33 -28.76
N GLU A 318 -8.38 -10.16 -28.33
CA GLU A 318 -8.12 -11.50 -27.78
C GLU A 318 -7.27 -12.38 -28.71
N ALA A 319 -7.58 -12.38 -30.01
CA ALA A 319 -6.81 -13.13 -31.00
C ALA A 319 -5.33 -12.69 -31.07
N VAL A 320 -5.06 -11.39 -30.90
CA VAL A 320 -3.71 -10.85 -30.86
C VAL A 320 -3.01 -11.25 -29.56
N GLN A 321 -3.74 -11.23 -28.43
CA GLN A 321 -3.22 -11.68 -27.14
C GLN A 321 -2.77 -13.14 -27.21
N LEU A 322 -3.60 -14.03 -27.74
CA LEU A 322 -3.25 -15.43 -27.90
C LEU A 322 -2.03 -15.61 -28.82
N LYS A 323 -1.96 -14.84 -29.92
CA LYS A 323 -0.85 -14.89 -30.87
C LYS A 323 0.47 -14.48 -30.22
N PHE A 324 0.54 -13.36 -29.49
CA PHE A 324 1.80 -12.95 -28.87
C PHE A 324 2.18 -13.82 -27.68
N LEU A 325 1.24 -14.34 -26.91
CA LEU A 325 1.53 -15.27 -25.81
C LEU A 325 2.18 -16.56 -26.33
N ARG A 326 1.71 -17.09 -27.45
CA ARG A 326 2.26 -18.31 -28.07
C ARG A 326 3.64 -18.15 -28.71
N THR A 327 4.18 -16.95 -28.82
CA THR A 327 5.58 -16.73 -29.22
C THR A 327 6.56 -16.91 -28.06
N ILE A 328 6.07 -17.02 -26.81
CA ILE A 328 6.90 -17.09 -25.61
C ILE A 328 7.22 -18.54 -25.31
N LYS A 329 8.52 -18.85 -25.08
CA LYS A 329 8.99 -20.18 -24.74
C LYS A 329 8.27 -20.71 -23.49
N GLY A 330 7.72 -21.91 -23.59
CA GLY A 330 6.89 -22.56 -22.57
C GLY A 330 5.41 -22.20 -22.62
N LEU A 331 5.01 -21.28 -23.50
CA LEU A 331 3.62 -20.85 -23.70
C LEU A 331 3.12 -21.12 -25.13
N GLU A 332 3.83 -21.90 -25.94
CA GLU A 332 3.52 -22.13 -27.35
C GLU A 332 2.13 -22.76 -27.57
N HIS A 333 1.66 -23.54 -26.60
CA HIS A 333 0.36 -24.19 -26.59
C HIS A 333 -0.62 -23.62 -25.57
N VAL A 334 -0.34 -22.42 -25.09
CA VAL A 334 -1.12 -21.82 -24.00
C VAL A 334 -2.59 -21.64 -24.36
N GLU A 335 -3.45 -21.96 -23.38
CA GLU A 335 -4.89 -21.74 -23.42
C GLU A 335 -5.27 -20.61 -22.44
N VAL A 336 -5.94 -19.58 -22.95
CA VAL A 336 -6.37 -18.43 -22.17
C VAL A 336 -7.70 -18.76 -21.48
N MET A 337 -7.72 -18.69 -20.15
CA MET A 337 -8.93 -18.83 -19.33
C MET A 337 -9.67 -17.51 -19.14
N ARG A 338 -8.91 -16.40 -19.06
CA ARG A 338 -9.44 -15.01 -18.97
C ARG A 338 -8.58 -14.10 -19.82
N THR A 339 -9.21 -13.37 -20.69
CA THR A 339 -8.57 -12.39 -21.57
C THR A 339 -8.06 -11.20 -20.74
N ALA A 340 -6.89 -10.67 -21.09
CA ALA A 340 -6.42 -9.41 -20.56
C ALA A 340 -7.32 -8.25 -21.01
N TYR A 341 -7.43 -7.22 -20.18
CA TYR A 341 -8.22 -6.03 -20.49
C TYR A 341 -7.65 -4.78 -19.84
N ALA A 342 -7.98 -3.62 -20.40
CA ALA A 342 -7.89 -2.35 -19.70
C ALA A 342 -9.25 -1.98 -19.11
N ILE A 343 -9.24 -1.29 -17.97
CA ILE A 343 -10.44 -0.74 -17.35
C ILE A 343 -10.21 0.73 -17.01
N GLU A 344 -11.14 1.58 -17.44
CA GLU A 344 -11.25 2.96 -16.97
C GLU A 344 -12.23 3.04 -15.81
N TYR A 345 -11.96 3.96 -14.89
CA TYR A 345 -12.78 4.19 -13.69
C TYR A 345 -12.64 5.63 -13.21
N ASP A 346 -13.61 6.09 -12.42
CA ASP A 346 -13.58 7.39 -11.81
C ASP A 346 -12.90 7.35 -10.44
N CYS A 347 -12.12 8.38 -10.15
CA CYS A 347 -11.49 8.62 -8.85
C CYS A 347 -11.58 10.12 -8.51
N VAL A 348 -11.43 10.45 -7.22
CA VAL A 348 -11.41 11.86 -6.81
C VAL A 348 -10.03 12.48 -7.03
N ASP A 349 -9.98 13.80 -7.24
CA ASP A 349 -8.75 14.58 -7.07
C ASP A 349 -8.39 14.59 -5.56
N PRO A 350 -7.31 13.92 -5.12
CA PRO A 350 -7.02 13.80 -3.69
C PRO A 350 -6.65 15.14 -3.02
N LEU A 351 -6.42 16.20 -3.79
CA LEU A 351 -6.29 17.55 -3.25
C LEU A 351 -7.59 18.09 -2.63
N ALA A 352 -8.73 17.42 -2.84
CA ALA A 352 -9.99 17.72 -2.15
C ALA A 352 -10.10 17.08 -0.75
N LEU A 353 -9.06 16.40 -0.28
CA LEU A 353 -9.05 15.68 0.99
C LEU A 353 -8.10 16.33 2.01
N LYS A 354 -8.47 16.22 3.28
CA LYS A 354 -7.63 16.51 4.43
C LYS A 354 -6.64 15.35 4.69
N PRO A 355 -5.59 15.54 5.50
CA PRO A 355 -4.73 14.43 5.95
C PRO A 355 -5.44 13.31 6.71
N SER A 356 -6.64 13.57 7.25
CA SER A 356 -7.54 12.57 7.83
C SER A 356 -8.28 11.72 6.78
N LEU A 357 -8.12 12.01 5.48
CA LEU A 357 -8.86 11.51 4.33
C LEU A 357 -10.34 11.93 4.28
N GLU A 358 -10.76 12.86 5.14
CA GLU A 358 -12.05 13.53 5.04
C GLU A 358 -12.02 14.58 3.91
N PHE A 359 -13.14 14.78 3.22
CA PHE A 359 -13.26 15.86 2.25
C PHE A 359 -13.14 17.23 2.92
N LEU A 360 -12.52 18.18 2.22
CA LEU A 360 -12.34 19.55 2.72
C LEU A 360 -13.69 20.25 2.96
N ASP A 361 -14.62 20.10 2.04
CA ASP A 361 -15.88 20.85 2.00
C ASP A 361 -17.13 19.97 2.29
N LEU A 362 -16.96 18.67 2.58
CA LEU A 362 -18.06 17.72 2.84
C LEU A 362 -17.83 17.00 4.18
N ASP A 363 -18.37 17.59 5.23
CA ASP A 363 -18.22 17.11 6.59
C ASP A 363 -18.72 15.66 6.78
N GLY A 364 -17.90 14.79 7.36
CA GLY A 364 -18.21 13.38 7.61
C GLY A 364 -18.14 12.48 6.35
N LEU A 365 -17.68 12.99 5.20
CA LEU A 365 -17.42 12.17 4.02
C LEU A 365 -15.92 11.94 3.88
N PHE A 366 -15.52 10.69 3.71
CA PHE A 366 -14.13 10.23 3.59
C PHE A 366 -13.91 9.49 2.28
N GLY A 367 -12.70 9.57 1.73
CA GLY A 367 -12.29 8.75 0.59
C GLY A 367 -11.18 7.78 0.99
N ALA A 368 -11.13 6.59 0.38
CA ALA A 368 -10.07 5.62 0.63
C ALA A 368 -9.71 4.77 -0.59
N GLY A 369 -8.43 4.42 -0.67
CA GLY A 369 -7.91 3.50 -1.66
C GLY A 369 -7.84 4.05 -3.08
N GLN A 370 -8.22 3.24 -4.05
CA GLN A 370 -8.14 3.59 -5.46
C GLN A 370 -9.07 4.76 -5.84
N PHE A 371 -10.13 4.96 -5.10
CA PHE A 371 -11.00 6.13 -5.22
C PHE A 371 -10.22 7.45 -5.03
N ASN A 372 -9.20 7.48 -4.16
CA ASN A 372 -8.32 8.64 -3.96
C ASN A 372 -7.18 8.74 -4.99
N GLY A 373 -7.26 8.01 -6.10
CA GLY A 373 -6.27 8.07 -7.17
C GLY A 373 -5.00 7.25 -6.91
N SER A 374 -4.95 6.40 -5.89
CA SER A 374 -3.85 5.45 -5.70
C SER A 374 -4.05 4.15 -6.50
N SER A 375 -3.00 3.34 -6.62
CA SER A 375 -3.04 2.04 -7.30
C SER A 375 -2.26 0.99 -6.51
N GLY A 376 -2.95 -0.01 -6.00
CA GLY A 376 -2.40 -1.16 -5.26
C GLY A 376 -3.23 -1.52 -4.05
N TYR A 377 -3.19 -2.80 -3.68
CA TYR A 377 -3.98 -3.34 -2.57
C TYR A 377 -3.53 -2.78 -1.22
N GLU A 378 -2.22 -2.64 -1.05
CA GLU A 378 -1.59 -2.19 0.18
C GLU A 378 -1.82 -0.68 0.41
N GLU A 379 -1.74 0.12 -0.66
CA GLU A 379 -2.10 1.54 -0.62
C GLU A 379 -3.57 1.73 -0.31
N ALA A 380 -4.43 0.84 -0.82
CA ALA A 380 -5.86 0.88 -0.55
C ALA A 380 -6.16 0.52 0.91
N ALA A 381 -5.58 -0.56 1.42
CA ALA A 381 -5.72 -0.99 2.80
C ALA A 381 -5.23 0.07 3.80
N ALA A 382 -4.05 0.66 3.55
CA ALA A 382 -3.49 1.72 4.39
C ALA A 382 -4.43 2.94 4.50
N GLN A 383 -4.96 3.40 3.36
CA GLN A 383 -5.92 4.51 3.35
C GLN A 383 -7.25 4.13 4.00
N GLY A 384 -7.72 2.89 3.75
CA GLY A 384 -8.93 2.37 4.38
C GLY A 384 -8.84 2.37 5.90
N LEU A 385 -7.72 1.87 6.44
CA LEU A 385 -7.45 1.87 7.89
C LEU A 385 -7.53 3.29 8.47
N ILE A 386 -6.83 4.25 7.88
CA ILE A 386 -6.82 5.64 8.37
C ILE A 386 -8.19 6.32 8.21
N ALA A 387 -8.88 6.11 7.09
CA ALA A 387 -10.21 6.66 6.88
C ALA A 387 -11.23 6.08 7.88
N GLY A 388 -11.17 4.77 8.14
CA GLY A 388 -12.03 4.11 9.12
C GLY A 388 -11.78 4.58 10.55
N ILE A 389 -10.51 4.69 10.95
CA ILE A 389 -10.13 5.28 12.25
C ILE A 389 -10.73 6.68 12.38
N ASN A 390 -10.53 7.54 11.39
CA ASN A 390 -10.97 8.93 11.44
C ASN A 390 -12.49 9.09 11.34
N ALA A 391 -13.17 8.25 10.57
CA ALA A 391 -14.63 8.22 10.53
C ALA A 391 -15.23 7.85 11.90
N ALA A 392 -14.68 6.82 12.56
CA ALA A 392 -15.10 6.43 13.90
C ALA A 392 -14.83 7.53 14.94
N ARG A 393 -13.61 8.10 14.95
CA ARG A 393 -13.23 9.18 15.87
C ARG A 393 -14.12 10.40 15.69
N LYS A 394 -14.40 10.80 14.45
CA LYS A 394 -15.31 11.90 14.12
C LYS A 394 -16.74 11.61 14.60
N ALA A 395 -17.26 10.41 14.33
CA ALA A 395 -18.58 10.02 14.80
C ALA A 395 -18.71 10.04 16.34
N GLN A 396 -17.59 9.88 17.05
CA GLN A 396 -17.45 9.94 18.51
C GLN A 396 -17.10 11.35 19.03
N GLY A 397 -16.94 12.36 18.18
CA GLY A 397 -16.55 13.71 18.57
C GLY A 397 -15.08 13.84 19.04
N LYS A 398 -14.20 12.94 18.61
CA LYS A 398 -12.77 12.92 18.94
C LYS A 398 -11.94 13.58 17.84
N GLU A 399 -10.77 14.12 18.22
CA GLU A 399 -9.81 14.68 17.27
C GLU A 399 -9.32 13.64 16.23
N PRO A 400 -9.01 14.07 15.01
CA PRO A 400 -8.54 13.16 13.96
C PRO A 400 -7.17 12.55 14.31
N PHE A 401 -6.98 11.30 13.89
CA PHE A 401 -5.71 10.59 13.96
C PHE A 401 -4.94 10.81 12.64
N ILE A 402 -3.77 11.45 12.72
CA ILE A 402 -2.96 11.80 11.56
C ILE A 402 -1.55 11.29 11.77
N LEU A 403 -1.04 10.56 10.76
CA LEU A 403 0.34 10.11 10.71
C LEU A 403 1.19 11.09 9.88
N ASP A 404 2.33 11.49 10.41
CA ASP A 404 3.29 12.31 9.70
C ASP A 404 4.20 11.46 8.76
N ARG A 405 4.87 12.13 7.81
CA ARG A 405 5.80 11.49 6.86
C ARG A 405 7.02 10.87 7.53
N ALA A 406 7.39 11.35 8.70
CA ALA A 406 8.56 10.88 9.44
C ALA A 406 8.23 9.67 10.32
N SER A 407 6.95 9.42 10.60
CA SER A 407 6.50 8.29 11.41
C SER A 407 6.22 7.03 10.58
N SER A 408 5.78 7.20 9.30
CA SER A 408 5.31 6.05 8.53
C SER A 408 5.31 6.27 7.01
N TYR A 409 5.34 5.16 6.27
CA TYR A 409 5.02 5.13 4.84
C TYR A 409 3.54 5.45 4.58
N ILE A 410 2.65 5.08 5.49
CA ILE A 410 1.23 5.47 5.45
C ILE A 410 1.10 6.98 5.49
N GLY A 411 1.81 7.65 6.42
CA GLY A 411 1.86 9.12 6.50
C GLY A 411 2.44 9.74 5.24
N THR A 412 3.52 9.17 4.69
CA THR A 412 4.12 9.61 3.41
C THR A 412 3.12 9.48 2.25
N LEU A 413 2.40 8.36 2.15
CA LEU A 413 1.38 8.10 1.13
C LEU A 413 0.27 9.15 1.17
N ILE A 414 -0.30 9.37 2.34
CA ILE A 414 -1.43 10.30 2.51
C ILE A 414 -0.98 11.74 2.26
N ASP A 415 0.16 12.15 2.83
CA ASP A 415 0.69 13.50 2.63
C ASP A 415 0.98 13.78 1.15
N ASP A 416 1.58 12.84 0.39
CA ASP A 416 1.78 12.99 -1.05
C ASP A 416 0.46 13.17 -1.81
N LEU A 417 -0.58 12.40 -1.47
CA LEU A 417 -1.89 12.51 -2.10
C LEU A 417 -2.53 13.88 -1.86
N VAL A 418 -2.61 14.31 -0.60
CA VAL A 418 -3.37 15.52 -0.24
C VAL A 418 -2.60 16.83 -0.43
N THR A 419 -1.27 16.80 -0.61
CA THR A 419 -0.45 18.01 -0.82
C THR A 419 0.05 18.15 -2.26
N LYS A 420 0.43 17.05 -2.91
CA LYS A 420 0.96 17.04 -4.28
C LYS A 420 -0.09 16.64 -5.31
N GLY A 421 -1.12 15.92 -4.87
CA GLY A 421 -2.08 15.29 -5.78
C GLY A 421 -1.45 14.15 -6.59
N CYS A 422 -2.17 13.71 -7.62
CA CYS A 422 -1.67 12.71 -8.55
C CYS A 422 -2.12 13.04 -9.98
N SER A 423 -1.18 13.09 -10.92
CA SER A 423 -1.46 13.22 -12.35
C SER A 423 -1.71 11.87 -13.02
N ASP A 424 -1.19 10.81 -12.43
CA ASP A 424 -1.30 9.41 -12.81
C ASP A 424 -1.56 8.57 -11.55
N PRO A 425 -2.09 7.34 -11.65
CA PRO A 425 -2.37 6.50 -10.49
C PRO A 425 -1.16 6.38 -9.56
N TYR A 426 -1.30 6.94 -8.34
CA TYR A 426 -0.22 6.98 -7.36
C TYR A 426 0.17 5.58 -6.91
N ARG A 427 1.46 5.34 -6.78
CA ARG A 427 2.01 4.12 -6.22
C ARG A 427 3.11 4.45 -5.22
N MET A 428 3.06 3.82 -4.06
CA MET A 428 4.11 3.96 -3.05
C MET A 428 5.42 3.33 -3.52
N MET A 429 6.51 4.06 -3.37
CA MET A 429 7.88 3.66 -3.70
C MET A 429 8.80 4.04 -2.54
N THR A 430 9.85 3.25 -2.29
CA THR A 430 10.83 3.59 -1.25
C THR A 430 11.53 4.94 -1.49
N SER A 431 11.61 5.39 -2.74
CA SER A 431 12.18 6.69 -3.10
C SER A 431 11.32 7.88 -2.70
N ARG A 432 10.05 7.68 -2.34
CA ARG A 432 9.14 8.75 -1.91
C ARG A 432 9.32 9.15 -0.45
N SER A 433 9.92 8.26 0.35
CA SER A 433 10.25 8.57 1.74
C SER A 433 11.68 9.11 1.85
N GLU A 434 11.84 10.21 2.57
CA GLU A 434 13.10 10.84 2.91
C GLU A 434 13.84 10.06 4.01
N TYR A 435 13.12 9.28 4.84
CA TYR A 435 13.61 8.65 6.06
C TYR A 435 13.61 7.12 6.01
N ARG A 436 13.94 6.54 4.85
CA ARG A 436 13.85 5.09 4.58
C ARG A 436 14.53 4.19 5.61
N LEU A 437 15.63 4.63 6.20
CA LEU A 437 16.37 3.85 7.19
C LEU A 437 15.64 3.80 8.54
N LEU A 438 14.87 4.82 8.87
CA LEU A 438 14.03 4.85 10.07
C LEU A 438 12.70 4.15 9.85
N LEU A 439 12.15 4.21 8.61
CA LEU A 439 10.84 3.66 8.27
C LEU A 439 10.94 2.26 7.65
N ARG A 440 11.73 1.36 8.27
CA ARG A 440 11.87 0.00 7.78
C ARG A 440 10.61 -0.83 8.06
N GLN A 441 10.41 -1.89 7.28
CA GLN A 441 9.30 -2.83 7.52
C GLN A 441 9.48 -3.63 8.82
N ASP A 442 10.73 -3.93 9.19
CA ASP A 442 11.09 -4.75 10.35
C ASP A 442 10.85 -4.05 11.70
N ASN A 443 10.78 -2.73 11.73
CA ASN A 443 10.53 -1.93 12.93
C ASN A 443 9.19 -1.19 12.94
N ALA A 444 8.24 -1.58 12.09
CA ALA A 444 6.95 -0.91 11.99
C ALA A 444 6.17 -0.98 13.32
N ASP A 445 6.24 -2.10 14.03
CA ASP A 445 5.65 -2.30 15.35
C ASP A 445 6.22 -1.33 16.39
N MET A 446 7.54 -1.14 16.41
CA MET A 446 8.19 -0.22 17.35
C MET A 446 7.74 1.23 17.17
N ARG A 447 7.35 1.61 15.95
CA ARG A 447 6.91 2.98 15.60
C ARG A 447 5.40 3.21 15.79
N LEU A 448 4.58 2.22 15.44
CA LEU A 448 3.14 2.42 15.24
C LEU A 448 2.25 1.65 16.22
N THR A 449 2.69 0.53 16.77
CA THR A 449 1.89 -0.22 17.74
C THR A 449 1.55 0.58 18.99
N PRO A 450 2.45 1.44 19.54
CA PRO A 450 2.07 2.32 20.64
C PRO A 450 0.93 3.29 20.28
N LEU A 451 0.95 3.84 19.06
CA LEU A 451 -0.11 4.73 18.57
C LEU A 451 -1.43 3.98 18.36
N GLY A 452 -1.36 2.77 17.81
CA GLY A 452 -2.53 1.89 17.65
C GLY A 452 -3.17 1.51 18.99
N TYR A 453 -2.35 1.27 20.01
CA TYR A 453 -2.80 1.00 21.37
C TYR A 453 -3.45 2.24 22.01
N GLU A 454 -2.83 3.41 21.89
CA GLU A 454 -3.35 4.68 22.43
C GLU A 454 -4.74 5.00 21.90
N ILE A 455 -5.00 4.77 20.61
CA ILE A 455 -6.31 5.00 20.02
C ILE A 455 -7.33 3.90 20.32
N GLY A 456 -6.90 2.75 20.88
CA GLY A 456 -7.75 1.63 21.25
C GLY A 456 -7.97 0.59 20.13
N LEU A 457 -7.16 0.57 19.08
CA LEU A 457 -7.26 -0.37 17.97
C LEU A 457 -6.36 -1.62 18.15
N VAL A 458 -5.27 -1.48 18.88
CA VAL A 458 -4.36 -2.58 19.23
C VAL A 458 -4.68 -3.10 20.61
N SER A 459 -4.69 -4.43 20.77
CA SER A 459 -4.96 -5.10 22.05
C SER A 459 -3.80 -4.93 23.05
N GLU A 460 -4.13 -5.04 24.35
CA GLU A 460 -3.14 -5.07 25.43
C GLU A 460 -2.09 -6.17 25.20
N GLU A 461 -2.51 -7.37 24.78
CA GLU A 461 -1.61 -8.50 24.53
C GLU A 461 -0.55 -8.15 23.47
N LYS A 462 -0.97 -7.59 22.33
CA LYS A 462 -0.05 -7.16 21.27
C LYS A 462 0.90 -6.06 21.75
N TYR A 463 0.40 -5.13 22.55
CA TYR A 463 1.22 -4.06 23.13
C TYR A 463 2.26 -4.60 24.13
N GLN A 464 1.89 -5.54 25.00
CA GLN A 464 2.81 -6.20 25.93
C GLN A 464 3.87 -7.04 25.19
N ARG A 465 3.52 -7.69 24.09
CA ARG A 465 4.48 -8.38 23.20
C ARG A 465 5.53 -7.40 22.66
N LEU A 466 5.13 -6.22 22.24
CA LEU A 466 6.06 -5.16 21.81
C LEU A 466 6.98 -4.72 22.95
N LEU A 467 6.45 -4.45 24.14
CA LEU A 467 7.27 -4.01 25.29
C LEU A 467 8.34 -5.03 25.64
N LYS A 468 7.98 -6.32 25.64
CA LYS A 468 8.94 -7.43 25.86
C LYS A 468 10.01 -7.46 24.77
N LYS A 469 9.63 -7.30 23.49
CA LYS A 469 10.57 -7.20 22.36
C LYS A 469 11.57 -6.06 22.55
N GLN A 470 11.09 -4.88 22.92
CA GLN A 470 11.95 -3.70 23.19
C GLN A 470 12.90 -3.91 24.35
N GLU A 471 12.47 -4.60 25.39
CA GLU A 471 13.33 -4.97 26.52
C GLU A 471 14.44 -5.92 26.09
N MET A 472 14.11 -6.96 25.33
CA MET A 472 15.09 -7.91 24.80
C MET A 472 16.13 -7.23 23.89
N ILE A 473 15.70 -6.31 23.00
CA ILE A 473 16.61 -5.53 22.13
C ILE A 473 17.57 -4.70 22.99
N ARG A 474 17.06 -4.00 23.99
CA ARG A 474 17.89 -3.17 24.91
C ARG A 474 18.88 -4.01 25.71
N ALA A 475 18.42 -5.13 26.23
CA ALA A 475 19.27 -6.05 27.01
C ALA A 475 20.40 -6.63 26.16
N GLU A 476 20.09 -7.11 24.95
CA GLU A 476 21.08 -7.67 24.03
C GLU A 476 22.06 -6.61 23.51
N ARG A 477 21.60 -5.42 23.16
CA ARG A 477 22.49 -4.32 22.78
C ARG A 477 23.49 -4.01 23.88
N LYS A 478 23.03 -3.89 25.12
CA LYS A 478 23.91 -3.65 26.27
C LYS A 478 24.90 -4.78 26.49
N ARG A 479 24.44 -6.04 26.39
CA ARG A 479 25.31 -7.22 26.51
C ARG A 479 26.45 -7.17 25.49
N ILE A 480 26.16 -6.90 24.21
CA ILE A 480 27.13 -6.76 23.11
C ILE A 480 28.13 -5.62 23.36
N GLU A 481 27.67 -4.47 23.89
CA GLU A 481 28.53 -3.33 24.26
C GLU A 481 29.49 -3.70 25.41
N ASP A 482 29.07 -4.57 26.33
CA ASP A 482 29.85 -4.99 27.49
C ASP A 482 30.74 -6.22 27.21
N THR A 483 30.40 -7.05 26.21
CA THR A 483 31.12 -8.29 25.87
C THR A 483 32.44 -7.99 25.16
N SER A 484 33.51 -8.69 25.58
CA SER A 484 34.84 -8.64 24.93
C SER A 484 35.13 -9.94 24.25
N ILE A 485 35.49 -9.88 22.98
CA ILE A 485 35.92 -11.03 22.18
C ILE A 485 37.46 -11.09 22.19
N PRO A 486 38.04 -12.20 22.69
CA PRO A 486 39.49 -12.38 22.70
C PRO A 486 40.02 -12.57 21.27
N LEU A 487 41.26 -12.18 21.06
CA LEU A 487 41.95 -12.43 19.77
C LEU A 487 42.34 -13.91 19.70
N THR A 488 41.82 -14.62 18.71
CA THR A 488 42.19 -16.00 18.36
C THR A 488 42.56 -16.08 16.87
N ASP A 489 43.28 -17.15 16.49
CA ASP A 489 43.61 -17.37 15.08
C ASP A 489 42.36 -17.63 14.24
N GLU A 490 41.36 -18.30 14.77
CA GLU A 490 40.10 -18.56 14.11
C GLU A 490 39.30 -17.25 13.84
N LEU A 491 39.32 -16.31 14.81
CA LEU A 491 38.70 -14.99 14.60
C LEU A 491 39.44 -14.22 13.49
N GLN A 492 40.76 -14.26 13.48
CA GLN A 492 41.55 -13.61 12.41
C GLN A 492 41.23 -14.22 11.04
N GLN A 493 41.16 -15.54 10.95
CA GLN A 493 40.76 -16.24 9.71
C GLN A 493 39.37 -15.85 9.26
N LEU A 494 38.40 -15.77 10.16
CA LEU A 494 37.05 -15.28 9.87
C LEU A 494 37.09 -13.86 9.29
N LEU A 495 37.77 -12.92 9.94
CA LEU A 495 37.87 -11.54 9.49
C LEU A 495 38.47 -11.42 8.08
N VAL A 496 39.56 -12.15 7.81
CA VAL A 496 40.19 -12.20 6.49
C VAL A 496 39.24 -12.81 5.45
N SER A 497 38.57 -13.90 5.77
CA SER A 497 37.61 -14.56 4.88
C SER A 497 36.40 -13.68 4.53
N ARG A 498 36.01 -12.81 5.44
CA ARG A 498 34.94 -11.80 5.24
C ARG A 498 35.43 -10.52 4.57
N GLY A 499 36.73 -10.44 4.20
CA GLY A 499 37.31 -9.27 3.53
C GLY A 499 37.41 -8.03 4.41
N THR A 500 37.53 -8.20 5.73
CA THR A 500 37.72 -7.10 6.68
C THR A 500 39.14 -7.16 7.32
N SER A 501 39.60 -6.04 7.86
CA SER A 501 40.95 -5.94 8.42
C SER A 501 41.09 -6.81 9.67
N PRO A 502 42.26 -7.52 9.82
CA PRO A 502 42.60 -8.25 11.03
C PRO A 502 42.68 -7.31 12.24
N LEU A 503 42.63 -7.89 13.42
CA LEU A 503 42.71 -7.17 14.69
C LEU A 503 44.13 -7.24 15.29
N PRO A 504 44.60 -6.17 15.92
CA PRO A 504 45.86 -6.19 16.66
C PRO A 504 45.74 -6.76 18.08
N ARG A 505 44.52 -6.83 18.62
CA ARG A 505 44.19 -7.27 19.99
C ARG A 505 42.73 -7.66 20.09
N GLY A 506 42.31 -8.26 21.21
CA GLY A 506 40.89 -8.47 21.56
C GLY A 506 40.13 -7.14 21.60
N VAL A 507 38.88 -7.15 21.19
CA VAL A 507 38.02 -5.97 21.07
C VAL A 507 36.63 -6.22 21.67
N LYS A 508 35.86 -5.16 21.86
CA LYS A 508 34.44 -5.29 22.19
C LYS A 508 33.67 -5.88 21.02
N GLU A 509 32.69 -6.75 21.31
CA GLU A 509 31.84 -7.37 20.28
C GLU A 509 31.15 -6.32 19.38
N VAL A 510 30.72 -5.22 19.97
CA VAL A 510 30.10 -4.07 19.26
C VAL A 510 31.01 -3.49 18.16
N GLU A 511 32.35 -3.51 18.34
CA GLU A 511 33.28 -3.01 17.33
C GLU A 511 33.34 -3.93 16.10
N LEU A 512 33.15 -5.23 16.32
CA LEU A 512 33.07 -6.22 15.24
C LEU A 512 31.74 -6.11 14.50
N LEU A 513 30.62 -6.02 15.21
CA LEU A 513 29.28 -5.90 14.61
C LEU A 513 29.08 -4.57 13.85
N LYS A 514 29.77 -3.51 14.21
CA LYS A 514 29.78 -2.27 13.42
C LYS A 514 30.45 -2.40 12.07
N ARG A 515 31.22 -3.47 11.81
CA ARG A 515 31.82 -3.74 10.51
C ARG A 515 30.75 -4.29 9.54
N PRO A 516 30.58 -3.72 8.34
CA PRO A 516 29.57 -4.15 7.39
C PRO A 516 29.62 -5.63 7.00
N GLN A 517 30.84 -6.21 7.00
CA GLN A 517 31.11 -7.57 6.56
C GLN A 517 30.83 -8.64 7.63
N ILE A 518 30.69 -8.25 8.90
CA ILE A 518 30.50 -9.17 10.03
C ILE A 518 29.05 -9.14 10.45
N THR A 519 28.43 -10.31 10.52
CA THR A 519 27.05 -10.49 11.02
C THR A 519 27.05 -10.95 12.46
N TYR A 520 25.92 -10.84 13.13
CA TYR A 520 25.72 -11.38 14.47
C TYR A 520 25.98 -12.89 14.49
N ASP A 521 25.56 -13.63 13.47
CA ASP A 521 25.76 -15.06 13.36
C ASP A 521 27.23 -15.48 13.17
N ASP A 522 28.03 -14.63 12.51
CA ASP A 522 29.48 -14.88 12.34
C ASP A 522 30.22 -14.95 13.70
N LEU A 523 29.72 -14.25 14.71
CA LEU A 523 30.35 -14.17 16.03
C LEU A 523 29.91 -15.29 16.98
N THR A 524 28.97 -16.15 16.60
CA THR A 524 28.48 -17.28 17.42
C THR A 524 29.60 -18.14 18.01
N PRO A 525 30.67 -18.52 17.27
CA PRO A 525 31.74 -19.36 17.82
C PRO A 525 32.64 -18.65 18.86
N PHE A 526 32.57 -17.32 18.91
CA PHE A 526 33.47 -16.50 19.73
C PHE A 526 32.79 -15.87 20.94
N ASP A 527 31.46 -15.83 20.94
CA ASP A 527 30.62 -15.32 22.03
C ASP A 527 30.01 -16.48 22.84
N VAL A 528 30.76 -16.98 23.83
CA VAL A 528 30.39 -18.13 24.64
C VAL A 528 29.16 -17.91 25.54
N ASN A 529 28.79 -16.64 25.78
CA ASN A 529 27.66 -16.25 26.62
C ASN A 529 26.47 -15.76 25.78
N ARG A 530 26.48 -16.03 24.49
CA ARG A 530 25.41 -15.64 23.57
C ARG A 530 24.07 -16.23 24.01
N PRO A 531 23.02 -15.41 24.23
CA PRO A 531 21.68 -15.92 24.58
C PRO A 531 20.99 -16.51 23.36
N ASP A 532 20.10 -17.48 23.61
CA ASP A 532 19.15 -17.95 22.61
C ASP A 532 17.97 -16.98 22.54
N ILE A 533 17.99 -16.07 21.55
CA ILE A 533 16.98 -15.05 21.36
C ILE A 533 16.41 -15.13 19.93
N PRO A 534 15.14 -14.72 19.74
CA PRO A 534 14.52 -14.69 18.43
C PRO A 534 15.33 -13.88 17.42
N ARG A 535 15.36 -14.35 16.18
CA ARG A 535 16.09 -13.74 15.07
C ARG A 535 15.75 -12.24 14.88
N GLU A 536 14.48 -11.89 15.01
CA GLU A 536 14.04 -10.49 14.90
C GLU A 536 14.67 -9.56 15.94
N ILE A 537 15.10 -10.07 17.10
CA ILE A 537 15.77 -9.28 18.14
C ILE A 537 17.19 -8.93 17.72
N PHE A 538 18.00 -9.95 17.40
CA PHE A 538 19.40 -9.69 17.06
C PHE A 538 19.55 -9.00 15.70
N GLU A 539 18.65 -9.21 14.74
CA GLU A 539 18.62 -8.44 13.49
C GLU A 539 18.37 -6.94 13.75
N GLN A 540 17.48 -6.58 14.67
CA GLN A 540 17.28 -5.18 15.07
C GLN A 540 18.53 -4.59 15.70
N VAL A 541 19.17 -5.31 16.63
CA VAL A 541 20.41 -4.83 17.28
C VAL A 541 21.53 -4.65 16.25
N GLU A 542 21.71 -5.61 15.35
CA GLU A 542 22.70 -5.52 14.28
C GLU A 542 22.49 -4.31 13.37
N ILE A 543 21.23 -4.07 12.94
CA ILE A 543 20.89 -2.91 12.11
C ILE A 543 21.12 -1.60 12.87
N GLU A 544 20.69 -1.50 14.12
CA GLU A 544 20.89 -0.30 14.93
C GLU A 544 22.37 0.03 15.10
N LEU A 545 23.21 -0.97 15.38
CA LEU A 545 24.65 -0.76 15.56
C LEU A 545 25.37 -0.36 14.25
N LYS A 546 25.07 -1.05 13.15
CA LYS A 546 25.70 -0.77 11.84
C LYS A 546 25.33 0.60 11.27
N TYR A 547 24.10 1.03 11.49
CA TYR A 547 23.57 2.27 10.91
C TYR A 547 23.42 3.41 11.90
N GLU A 548 23.94 3.27 13.12
CA GLU A 548 23.81 4.24 14.22
C GLU A 548 24.07 5.69 13.79
N GLY A 549 25.17 5.96 13.12
CA GLY A 549 25.53 7.31 12.68
C GLY A 549 24.55 7.91 11.64
N TYR A 550 23.96 7.06 10.81
CA TYR A 550 22.93 7.50 9.84
C TYR A 550 21.59 7.73 10.53
N ILE A 551 21.20 6.87 11.48
CA ILE A 551 19.98 6.98 12.27
C ILE A 551 19.99 8.30 13.06
N VAL A 552 21.09 8.60 13.75
CA VAL A 552 21.24 9.87 14.51
C VAL A 552 21.06 11.09 13.61
N ARG A 553 21.68 11.10 12.42
CA ARG A 553 21.53 12.20 11.45
C ARG A 553 20.09 12.36 10.95
N GLN A 554 19.43 11.26 10.58
CA GLN A 554 18.04 11.32 10.12
C GLN A 554 17.09 11.77 11.24
N THR A 555 17.33 11.32 12.48
CA THR A 555 16.54 11.77 13.64
C THR A 555 16.67 13.28 13.87
N ALA A 556 17.88 13.84 13.73
CA ALA A 556 18.09 15.28 13.82
C ALA A 556 17.30 16.05 12.74
N GLN A 557 17.33 15.57 11.48
CA GLN A 557 16.55 16.15 10.37
C GLN A 557 15.04 16.09 10.63
N ILE A 558 14.54 14.98 11.16
CA ILE A 558 13.13 14.83 11.53
C ILE A 558 12.72 15.84 12.60
N ASN A 559 13.55 16.02 13.63
CA ASN A 559 13.25 16.96 14.70
C ASN A 559 13.19 18.41 14.19
N GLU A 560 14.00 18.77 13.21
CA GLU A 560 13.93 20.07 12.55
C GLU A 560 12.65 20.22 11.72
N MET A 561 12.29 19.19 10.93
CA MET A 561 11.07 19.19 10.13
C MET A 561 9.80 19.24 11.01
N ARG A 562 9.77 18.51 12.12
CA ARG A 562 8.65 18.53 13.08
C ARG A 562 8.39 19.93 13.65
N ARG A 563 9.41 20.77 13.78
CA ARG A 563 9.22 22.17 14.18
C ARG A 563 8.37 22.98 13.19
N LEU A 564 8.45 22.65 11.91
CA LEU A 564 7.58 23.26 10.87
C LEU A 564 6.18 22.64 10.87
N GLU A 565 6.08 21.33 11.14
CA GLU A 565 4.80 20.62 11.23
C GLU A 565 3.93 21.09 12.40
N VAL A 566 4.54 21.46 13.52
CA VAL A 566 3.82 22.00 14.70
C VAL A 566 3.27 23.41 14.46
N LYS A 567 3.81 24.15 13.49
CA LYS A 567 3.32 25.49 13.18
C LYS A 567 2.04 25.42 12.35
N ALA A 568 0.90 25.44 13.02
CA ALA A 568 -0.41 25.42 12.39
C ALA A 568 -0.64 26.65 11.51
N ILE A 569 -1.38 26.46 10.44
CA ILE A 569 -1.90 27.53 9.60
C ILE A 569 -3.41 27.58 9.83
N PRO A 570 -3.95 28.72 10.31
CA PRO A 570 -5.37 28.85 10.53
C PRO A 570 -6.19 28.60 9.24
N PRO A 571 -7.30 27.84 9.32
CA PRO A 571 -8.11 27.51 8.14
C PRO A 571 -8.64 28.73 7.37
N GLU A 572 -8.83 29.84 8.08
CA GLU A 572 -9.31 31.11 7.55
C GLU A 572 -8.22 31.99 6.90
N THR A 573 -6.98 31.51 6.80
CA THR A 573 -5.85 32.26 6.24
C THR A 573 -6.12 32.65 4.78
N ASP A 574 -6.19 33.96 4.51
CA ASP A 574 -6.30 34.49 3.14
C ASP A 574 -4.91 34.77 2.57
N TYR A 575 -4.41 33.82 1.81
CA TYR A 575 -3.07 33.90 1.20
C TYR A 575 -2.92 35.05 0.19
N ASN A 576 -4.03 35.60 -0.34
CA ASN A 576 -3.99 36.74 -1.25
C ASN A 576 -3.61 38.04 -0.53
N LYS A 577 -3.82 38.12 0.77
CA LYS A 577 -3.48 39.27 1.61
C LYS A 577 -2.06 39.24 2.18
N ILE A 578 -1.31 38.14 1.94
CA ILE A 578 0.05 38.03 2.46
C ILE A 578 1.03 38.68 1.47
N ASP A 579 1.57 39.84 1.88
CA ASP A 579 2.57 40.56 1.09
C ASP A 579 3.88 39.73 1.02
N GLY A 580 4.47 39.69 -0.20
CA GLY A 580 5.71 38.97 -0.45
C GLY A 580 5.55 37.52 -0.91
N LEU A 581 4.34 36.92 -0.82
CA LEU A 581 4.08 35.63 -1.47
C LEU A 581 3.98 35.79 -2.98
N ARG A 582 4.61 34.89 -3.73
CA ARG A 582 4.51 34.82 -5.19
C ARG A 582 3.09 34.39 -5.62
N LEU A 583 2.63 34.83 -6.78
CA LEU A 583 1.29 34.53 -7.29
C LEU A 583 1.02 33.02 -7.33
N GLU A 584 1.97 32.24 -7.86
CA GLU A 584 1.86 30.78 -7.91
C GLU A 584 1.70 30.16 -6.51
N ALA A 585 2.47 30.63 -5.52
CA ALA A 585 2.37 30.16 -4.15
C ALA A 585 0.99 30.50 -3.53
N ARG A 586 0.47 31.71 -3.77
CA ARG A 586 -0.88 32.12 -3.31
C ARG A 586 -1.96 31.21 -3.87
N GLU A 587 -1.94 30.94 -5.18
CA GLU A 587 -2.92 30.05 -5.85
C GLU A 587 -2.85 28.62 -5.28
N LYS A 588 -1.64 28.06 -5.15
CA LYS A 588 -1.43 26.71 -4.63
C LYS A 588 -1.86 26.56 -3.18
N LEU A 589 -1.43 27.48 -2.32
CA LEU A 589 -1.79 27.48 -0.89
C LEU A 589 -3.30 27.68 -0.69
N SER A 590 -3.94 28.57 -1.45
CA SER A 590 -5.39 28.79 -1.40
C SER A 590 -6.19 27.57 -1.85
N LYS A 591 -5.68 26.82 -2.84
CA LYS A 591 -6.33 25.61 -3.35
C LYS A 591 -6.17 24.43 -2.38
N ILE A 592 -4.96 24.20 -1.87
CA ILE A 592 -4.62 23.00 -1.08
C ILE A 592 -4.98 23.18 0.40
N ARG A 593 -4.96 24.42 0.91
CA ARG A 593 -5.27 24.76 2.31
C ARG A 593 -4.47 23.91 3.31
N PRO A 594 -3.13 23.99 3.29
CA PRO A 594 -2.30 23.18 4.18
C PRO A 594 -2.59 23.50 5.64
N MET A 595 -2.60 22.47 6.49
CA MET A 595 -2.90 22.60 7.92
C MET A 595 -1.72 23.21 8.72
N ASN A 596 -0.50 23.07 8.19
CA ASN A 596 0.72 23.54 8.85
C ASN A 596 1.80 23.98 7.85
N VAL A 597 2.83 24.65 8.36
CA VAL A 597 3.93 25.18 7.53
C VAL A 597 4.76 24.04 6.91
N GLY A 598 4.88 22.90 7.57
CA GLY A 598 5.55 21.72 7.01
C GLY A 598 4.85 21.20 5.75
N GLN A 599 3.53 21.08 5.75
CA GLN A 599 2.76 20.75 4.55
C GLN A 599 2.91 21.81 3.46
N ALA A 600 2.79 23.09 3.81
CA ALA A 600 2.97 24.20 2.87
C ALA A 600 4.31 24.11 2.13
N SER A 601 5.38 23.73 2.83
CA SER A 601 6.74 23.64 2.26
C SER A 601 6.89 22.51 1.21
N ARG A 602 5.99 21.53 1.20
CA ARG A 602 6.02 20.38 0.28
C ARG A 602 5.15 20.57 -0.96
N ILE A 603 4.35 21.64 -0.99
CA ILE A 603 3.48 21.93 -2.14
C ILE A 603 4.34 22.35 -3.33
N SER A 604 4.16 21.69 -4.46
CA SER A 604 4.84 22.05 -5.71
C SER A 604 4.49 23.48 -6.13
N GLY A 605 5.49 24.32 -6.34
CA GLY A 605 5.32 25.75 -6.65
C GLY A 605 5.49 26.68 -5.44
N VAL A 606 5.56 26.14 -4.22
CA VAL A 606 5.90 26.91 -3.01
C VAL A 606 7.41 26.78 -2.74
N SER A 607 8.12 27.91 -2.71
CA SER A 607 9.57 27.95 -2.49
C SER A 607 9.93 28.15 -1.01
N PRO A 608 11.20 27.91 -0.61
CA PRO A 608 11.67 28.26 0.74
C PRO A 608 11.49 29.75 1.08
N ALA A 609 11.56 30.64 0.10
CA ALA A 609 11.31 32.07 0.30
C ALA A 609 9.84 32.35 0.65
N ASP A 610 8.89 31.66 -0.03
CA ASP A 610 7.46 31.77 0.30
C ASP A 610 7.17 31.25 1.73
N ILE A 611 7.84 30.17 2.13
CA ILE A 611 7.74 29.64 3.50
C ILE A 611 8.26 30.63 4.54
N SER A 612 9.38 31.31 4.25
CA SER A 612 9.90 32.36 5.15
C SER A 612 8.91 33.53 5.30
N VAL A 613 8.29 33.95 4.20
CA VAL A 613 7.24 34.99 4.22
C VAL A 613 6.03 34.53 5.06
N LEU A 614 5.58 33.28 4.86
CA LEU A 614 4.46 32.71 5.60
C LEU A 614 4.76 32.63 7.11
N LEU A 615 5.97 32.22 7.49
CA LEU A 615 6.41 32.17 8.89
C LEU A 615 6.40 33.57 9.55
N ILE A 616 6.87 34.59 8.82
CA ILE A 616 6.86 35.98 9.30
C ILE A 616 5.42 36.48 9.48
N TYR A 617 4.55 36.16 8.52
CA TYR A 617 3.12 36.52 8.60
C TYR A 617 2.45 35.90 9.84
N LEU A 618 2.60 34.59 10.03
CA LEU A 618 2.02 33.86 11.18
C LEU A 618 2.55 34.39 12.51
N ALA A 619 3.84 34.73 12.57
CA ALA A 619 4.43 35.32 13.77
C ALA A 619 3.89 36.74 14.10
N LYS A 620 3.55 37.55 13.06
CA LYS A 620 2.96 38.89 13.25
C LYS A 620 1.51 38.85 13.73
N GLU A 621 0.75 37.86 13.25
CA GLU A 621 -0.65 37.63 13.64
C GLU A 621 -0.78 37.02 15.05
N GLY A 622 0.34 36.69 15.73
CA GLY A 622 0.34 36.08 17.06
C GLY A 622 -0.17 34.62 17.06
N LYS A 623 -0.11 33.97 15.91
CA LYS A 623 -0.66 32.64 15.65
C LYS A 623 0.43 31.59 15.48
#